data_4bdd74fee70379256e30809f407bb8b3
#
_entry.id   4bdd74fee70379256e30809f407bb8b3
#
_cell.length_a   1.000
_cell.length_b   1.000
_cell.length_c   1.000
_cell.angle_alpha   90.00
_cell.angle_beta   90.00
_cell.angle_gamma   90.00
#
_symmetry.space_group_name_H-M   'P 1'
#
loop_
_entity.id
_entity.type
_entity.pdbx_description
1 polymer ?
#
loop_
_entity_poly.entity_id
_entity_poly.type
_entity_poly.pdbx_seq_one_letter_code
_entity_poly.pdbx_strand_id
1 'polypeptide(L)'
;MFRDTVTVFNRKGALWYPTILEGVNLNIDRSMVVKEYGEQSTDTCVLNVHLPAEKPYLPPKEWQALEDPSTAFTFTPGQKHDFFYAGRWDWLVPVADSDYGMMSFYDFMNKNEDFVYAVTGCSYFSVIPHLEVTGK
;
A
#
# COMPACT_ATOMS: atom_id res chain seq x y z
N MET A 1 -13.67 -12.88 -8.94
CA MET A 1 -14.17 -12.62 -7.59
C MET A 1 -13.02 -12.11 -6.72
N PHE A 2 -13.22 -11.03 -6.01
CA PHE A 2 -12.17 -10.40 -5.23
C PHE A 2 -12.21 -10.95 -3.80
N ARG A 3 -11.10 -11.57 -3.38
CA ARG A 3 -11.03 -12.27 -2.10
C ARG A 3 -9.81 -11.94 -1.27
N ASP A 4 -8.95 -11.09 -1.80
CA ASP A 4 -7.70 -10.82 -1.13
C ASP A 4 -7.91 -9.80 -0.01
N THR A 5 -7.04 -9.86 0.99
CA THR A 5 -6.97 -8.87 2.04
C THR A 5 -5.60 -8.23 2.01
N VAL A 6 -5.57 -6.91 1.97
CA VAL A 6 -4.32 -6.15 2.05
C VAL A 6 -4.43 -5.11 3.13
N THR A 7 -3.30 -4.66 3.65
CA THR A 7 -3.22 -3.54 4.56
C THR A 7 -2.43 -2.44 3.87
N VAL A 8 -3.04 -1.27 3.69
CA VAL A 8 -2.35 -0.09 3.16
C VAL A 8 -1.83 0.72 4.33
N PHE A 9 -0.59 1.17 4.22
CA PHE A 9 0.04 2.05 5.20
C PHE A 9 0.23 3.42 4.58
N ASN A 10 -0.48 4.40 5.10
CA ASN A 10 -0.41 5.77 4.62
C ASN A 10 0.51 6.58 5.53
N ARG A 11 1.52 7.20 4.94
CA ARG A 11 2.52 7.95 5.68
C ARG A 11 2.12 9.41 5.85
N LYS A 12 2.19 9.89 7.10
CA LYS A 12 2.09 11.32 7.39
C LYS A 12 3.18 11.67 8.41
N GLY A 13 4.20 12.42 7.95
CA GLY A 13 5.37 12.69 8.78
C GLY A 13 6.13 11.40 9.10
N ALA A 14 6.35 11.14 10.37
CA ALA A 14 7.04 9.94 10.86
C ALA A 14 6.07 8.82 11.29
N LEU A 15 4.78 8.97 10.99
CA LEU A 15 3.76 7.99 11.36
C LEU A 15 3.16 7.34 10.14
N TRP A 16 2.81 6.06 10.29
CA TRP A 16 2.15 5.26 9.27
C TRP A 16 0.78 4.82 9.79
N TYR A 17 -0.25 5.11 9.00
CA TYR A 17 -1.65 4.83 9.37
C TYR A 17 -2.14 3.60 8.61
N PRO A 18 -2.38 2.47 9.30
CA PRO A 18 -2.83 1.24 8.65
C PRO A 18 -4.32 1.27 8.34
N THR A 19 -4.69 0.75 7.19
CA THR A 19 -6.08 0.51 6.81
C THR A 19 -6.17 -0.87 6.20
N ILE A 20 -7.04 -1.72 6.74
CA ILE A 20 -7.26 -3.05 6.21
C ILE A 20 -8.33 -2.98 5.14
N LEU A 21 -8.00 -3.48 3.95
CA LEU A 21 -8.92 -3.55 2.82
C LEU A 21 -9.21 -5.00 2.51
N GLU A 22 -10.45 -5.41 2.72
CA GLU A 22 -10.92 -6.76 2.45
C GLU A 22 -11.67 -6.80 1.12
N GLY A 23 -11.71 -7.97 0.51
CA GLY A 23 -12.44 -8.16 -0.74
C GLY A 23 -11.82 -7.40 -1.91
N VAL A 24 -10.51 -7.29 -1.94
CA VAL A 24 -9.75 -6.67 -3.02
C VAL A 24 -9.20 -7.73 -3.96
N ASN A 25 -8.72 -7.33 -5.12
CA ASN A 25 -8.06 -8.23 -6.06
C ASN A 25 -6.62 -7.79 -6.25
N LEU A 26 -5.70 -8.64 -5.82
CA LEU A 26 -4.27 -8.40 -5.96
C LEU A 26 -3.69 -9.35 -7.00
N ASN A 27 -3.24 -8.80 -8.11
CA ASN A 27 -2.56 -9.54 -9.17
C ASN A 27 -1.06 -9.24 -9.12
N ILE A 28 -0.28 -10.26 -8.84
CA ILE A 28 1.17 -10.14 -8.77
C ILE A 28 1.77 -10.71 -10.03
N ASP A 29 2.51 -9.89 -10.75
CA ASP A 29 3.28 -10.34 -11.90
C ASP A 29 4.72 -10.61 -11.44
N ARG A 30 5.05 -11.89 -11.33
CA ARG A 30 6.39 -12.32 -10.94
C ARG A 30 7.24 -12.55 -12.18
N SER A 31 7.59 -11.47 -12.84
CA SER A 31 8.50 -11.55 -13.97
C SER A 31 9.92 -11.70 -13.46
N MET A 32 10.50 -12.86 -13.71
CA MET A 32 11.92 -13.05 -13.46
C MET A 32 12.69 -12.74 -14.73
N VAL A 33 13.43 -11.65 -14.72
CA VAL A 33 14.31 -11.30 -15.81
C VAL A 33 15.69 -11.86 -15.51
N VAL A 34 16.09 -12.90 -16.24
CA VAL A 34 17.44 -13.42 -16.17
C VAL A 34 18.30 -12.51 -17.03
N LYS A 35 19.15 -11.75 -16.39
CA LYS A 35 20.12 -10.90 -17.08
C LYS A 35 21.48 -11.56 -17.11
N GLU A 36 22.30 -11.12 -18.04
CA GLU A 36 23.67 -11.57 -18.22
C GLU A 36 24.52 -11.45 -16.96
N TYR A 37 24.12 -10.61 -16.02
CA TYR A 37 24.84 -10.32 -14.79
C TYR A 37 24.10 -10.78 -13.53
N GLY A 38 23.13 -11.67 -13.67
CA GLY A 38 22.41 -12.23 -12.55
C GLY A 38 20.91 -12.07 -12.64
N GLU A 39 20.23 -12.66 -11.71
CA GLU A 39 18.78 -12.63 -11.64
C GLU A 39 18.32 -11.34 -10.98
N GLN A 40 17.39 -10.66 -11.60
CA GLN A 40 16.77 -9.51 -11.02
C GLN A 40 15.27 -9.74 -10.99
N SER A 41 14.72 -9.80 -9.78
CA SER A 41 13.28 -9.89 -9.59
C SER A 41 12.65 -8.52 -9.87
N THR A 42 11.71 -8.49 -10.81
CA THR A 42 10.92 -7.30 -11.08
C THR A 42 9.46 -7.60 -10.79
N ASP A 43 9.17 -7.88 -9.51
CA ASP A 43 7.80 -8.13 -9.11
C ASP A 43 7.02 -6.83 -9.17
N THR A 44 6.00 -6.81 -10.01
CA THR A 44 5.04 -5.72 -10.07
C THR A 44 3.67 -6.27 -9.72
N CYS A 45 2.79 -5.41 -9.25
CA CYS A 45 1.44 -5.84 -8.93
C CYS A 45 0.41 -4.77 -9.30
N VAL A 46 -0.82 -5.23 -9.48
CA VAL A 46 -1.98 -4.36 -9.67
C VAL A 46 -2.99 -4.73 -8.59
N LEU A 47 -3.39 -3.77 -7.80
CA LEU A 47 -4.39 -3.92 -6.76
C LEU A 47 -5.68 -3.23 -7.20
N ASN A 48 -6.78 -3.97 -7.26
CA ASN A 48 -8.09 -3.41 -7.55
C ASN A 48 -8.91 -3.34 -6.26
N VAL A 49 -9.34 -2.14 -5.92
CA VAL A 49 -10.12 -1.87 -4.71
C VAL A 49 -11.49 -1.37 -5.09
N HIS A 50 -12.52 -2.09 -4.72
CA HIS A 50 -13.89 -1.63 -4.91
C HIS A 50 -14.28 -0.57 -3.90
N LEU A 51 -15.01 0.42 -4.35
CA LEU A 51 -15.53 1.48 -3.49
C LEU A 51 -17.06 1.37 -3.44
N PRO A 52 -17.69 1.69 -2.31
CA PRO A 52 -17.07 2.13 -1.07
C PRO A 52 -16.34 1.00 -0.33
N ALA A 53 -15.22 1.34 0.32
CA ALA A 53 -14.50 0.45 1.20
C ALA A 53 -14.91 0.72 2.65
N GLU A 54 -14.29 0.05 3.61
CA GLU A 54 -14.60 0.23 5.04
C GLU A 54 -14.35 1.65 5.51
N LYS A 55 -13.36 2.33 4.92
CA LYS A 55 -13.09 3.75 5.14
C LYS A 55 -13.21 4.49 3.82
N PRO A 56 -13.53 5.79 3.82
CA PRO A 56 -13.57 6.55 2.58
C PRO A 56 -12.16 6.73 2.00
N TYR A 57 -12.09 6.66 0.68
CA TYR A 57 -10.87 7.03 -0.05
C TYR A 57 -10.88 8.54 -0.29
N LEU A 58 -9.72 9.16 -0.04
CA LEU A 58 -9.49 10.56 -0.38
C LEU A 58 -8.25 10.67 -1.26
N PRO A 59 -8.22 11.62 -2.21
CA PRO A 59 -6.99 11.92 -2.94
C PRO A 59 -5.85 12.28 -1.98
N PRO A 60 -4.59 12.06 -2.37
CA PRO A 60 -3.47 12.21 -1.45
C PRO A 60 -3.37 13.55 -0.73
N LYS A 61 -3.60 14.66 -1.44
CA LYS A 61 -3.52 15.98 -0.81
C LYS A 61 -4.64 16.22 0.19
N GLU A 62 -5.84 15.72 -0.10
CA GLU A 62 -6.98 15.84 0.82
C GLU A 62 -6.74 15.00 2.07
N TRP A 63 -6.19 13.79 1.90
CA TRP A 63 -5.85 12.93 3.04
C TRP A 63 -4.78 13.58 3.94
N GLN A 64 -3.76 14.18 3.33
CA GLN A 64 -2.71 14.86 4.11
C GLN A 64 -3.22 16.05 4.91
N ALA A 65 -4.32 16.65 4.48
CA ALA A 65 -4.95 17.80 5.16
C ALA A 65 -5.86 17.40 6.31
N LEU A 66 -6.12 16.11 6.53
CA LEU A 66 -7.00 15.66 7.61
C LEU A 66 -6.38 15.89 8.98
N GLU A 67 -7.20 16.28 9.93
CA GLU A 67 -6.78 16.35 11.34
C GLU A 67 -6.59 14.96 11.91
N ASP A 68 -7.46 14.02 11.54
CA ASP A 68 -7.35 12.63 11.95
C ASP A 68 -7.21 11.72 10.71
N PRO A 69 -5.98 11.40 10.30
CA PRO A 69 -5.76 10.57 9.12
C PRO A 69 -6.30 9.14 9.22
N SER A 70 -6.60 8.66 10.42
CA SER A 70 -7.13 7.31 10.61
C SER A 70 -8.57 7.13 10.11
N THR A 71 -9.27 8.24 9.80
CA THR A 71 -10.66 8.20 9.36
C THR A 71 -10.84 7.88 7.88
N ALA A 72 -9.78 7.94 7.10
CA ALA A 72 -9.80 7.71 5.67
C ALA A 72 -8.48 7.07 5.23
N PHE A 73 -8.40 6.68 3.96
CA PHE A 73 -7.17 6.16 3.39
C PHE A 73 -6.90 6.78 2.02
N THR A 74 -5.67 6.61 1.57
CA THR A 74 -5.25 7.06 0.25
C THR A 74 -4.17 6.13 -0.30
N PHE A 75 -3.74 6.38 -1.53
CA PHE A 75 -2.57 5.74 -2.13
C PHE A 75 -1.69 6.83 -2.73
N THR A 76 -0.63 7.20 -2.05
CA THR A 76 0.30 8.21 -2.52
C THR A 76 1.50 7.53 -3.18
N PRO A 77 1.71 7.72 -4.50
CA PRO A 77 2.87 7.15 -5.17
C PRO A 77 4.17 7.82 -4.73
N GLY A 78 5.26 7.09 -4.78
CA GLY A 78 6.58 7.63 -4.52
C GLY A 78 7.46 6.68 -3.74
N GLN A 79 8.77 6.92 -3.80
CA GLN A 79 9.72 6.15 -3.02
C GLN A 79 9.56 6.43 -1.53
N LYS A 80 9.55 5.35 -0.74
CA LYS A 80 9.42 5.44 0.72
C LYS A 80 8.20 6.23 1.19
N HIS A 81 7.20 6.27 0.35
CA HIS A 81 5.89 6.82 0.69
C HIS A 81 4.92 5.68 0.98
N ASP A 82 3.65 5.83 0.62
CA ASP A 82 2.66 4.81 0.93
C ASP A 82 3.02 3.45 0.33
N PHE A 83 2.71 2.40 1.06
CA PHE A 83 2.89 1.03 0.58
C PHE A 83 1.75 0.16 1.09
N PHE A 84 1.60 -1.03 0.51
CA PHE A 84 0.63 -1.99 1.01
C PHE A 84 1.28 -3.35 1.20
N TYR A 85 0.70 -4.12 2.10
CA TYR A 85 1.16 -5.44 2.48
C TYR A 85 0.05 -6.44 2.16
N ALA A 86 0.38 -7.54 1.48
CA ALA A 86 -0.58 -8.57 1.16
C ALA A 86 -0.83 -9.45 2.38
N GLY A 87 -1.75 -9.01 3.22
CA GLY A 87 -2.10 -9.67 4.46
C GLY A 87 -2.83 -8.74 5.39
N ARG A 88 -3.16 -9.25 6.55
CA ARG A 88 -3.86 -8.51 7.58
C ARG A 88 -2.89 -8.07 8.66
N TRP A 89 -2.81 -6.77 8.90
CA TRP A 89 -2.01 -6.22 9.99
C TRP A 89 -2.85 -6.19 11.25
N ASP A 90 -2.34 -6.75 12.34
CA ASP A 90 -3.13 -6.95 13.56
C ASP A 90 -3.30 -5.69 14.41
N TRP A 91 -2.49 -4.67 14.16
CA TRP A 91 -2.46 -3.46 14.98
C TRP A 91 -3.08 -2.29 14.22
N LEU A 92 -4.22 -1.78 14.69
CA LEU A 92 -4.92 -0.68 14.03
C LEU A 92 -4.50 0.71 14.54
N VAL A 93 -3.38 0.79 15.24
CA VAL A 93 -2.82 2.04 15.73
C VAL A 93 -1.70 2.52 14.81
N PRO A 94 -1.45 3.83 14.73
CA PRO A 94 -0.35 4.34 13.91
C PRO A 94 1.00 3.75 14.32
N VAL A 95 1.84 3.48 13.34
CA VAL A 95 3.18 2.94 13.53
C VAL A 95 4.18 4.07 13.36
N ALA A 96 5.09 4.22 14.31
CA ALA A 96 6.11 5.26 14.26
C ALA A 96 7.43 4.72 13.72
N ASP A 97 8.07 5.46 12.81
CA ASP A 97 9.39 5.10 12.30
C ASP A 97 10.40 4.94 13.42
N SER A 98 10.29 5.75 14.47
CA SER A 98 11.22 5.70 15.61
C SER A 98 11.22 4.36 16.35
N ASP A 99 10.17 3.55 16.20
CA ASP A 99 10.11 2.23 16.81
C ASP A 99 11.02 1.21 16.13
N TYR A 100 11.56 1.54 14.96
CA TYR A 100 12.39 0.65 14.16
C TYR A 100 13.85 1.08 14.08
N GLY A 101 14.27 1.94 14.99
CA GLY A 101 15.65 2.36 15.10
C GLY A 101 16.11 3.22 13.93
N MET A 102 17.16 2.80 13.24
CA MET A 102 17.71 3.53 12.10
C MET A 102 16.99 3.25 10.77
N MET A 103 16.09 2.27 10.75
CA MET A 103 15.28 1.96 9.59
C MET A 103 13.94 2.67 9.69
N SER A 104 13.35 3.03 8.55
CA SER A 104 11.94 3.39 8.52
C SER A 104 11.08 2.13 8.66
N PHE A 105 9.82 2.30 9.00
CA PHE A 105 8.88 1.18 9.05
C PHE A 105 8.77 0.50 7.68
N TYR A 106 8.78 1.25 6.59
CA TYR A 106 8.75 0.68 5.24
C TYR A 106 9.97 -0.21 4.99
N ASP A 107 11.17 0.25 5.33
CA ASP A 107 12.39 -0.52 5.14
C ASP A 107 12.36 -1.81 5.96
N PHE A 108 11.85 -1.74 7.20
CA PHE A 108 11.67 -2.92 8.05
C PHE A 108 10.74 -3.93 7.41
N MET A 109 9.57 -3.49 6.93
CA MET A 109 8.59 -4.37 6.31
C MET A 109 9.12 -4.96 5.02
N ASN A 110 9.78 -4.16 4.19
CA ASN A 110 10.33 -4.62 2.93
C ASN A 110 11.43 -5.66 3.11
N LYS A 111 12.17 -5.57 4.21
CA LYS A 111 13.24 -6.52 4.53
C LYS A 111 12.72 -7.82 5.14
N ASN A 112 11.70 -7.75 5.98
CA ASN A 112 11.27 -8.87 6.82
C ASN A 112 9.99 -9.57 6.33
N GLU A 113 9.23 -8.95 5.44
CA GLU A 113 7.99 -9.51 4.91
C GLU A 113 8.09 -9.67 3.39
N ASP A 114 7.47 -10.73 2.86
CA ASP A 114 7.64 -11.07 1.45
C ASP A 114 6.76 -10.25 0.50
N PHE A 115 5.56 -9.89 0.89
CA PHE A 115 4.58 -9.31 -0.02
C PHE A 115 4.29 -7.85 0.32
N VAL A 116 5.34 -7.03 0.27
CA VAL A 116 5.29 -5.59 0.52
C VAL A 116 5.56 -4.85 -0.79
N TYR A 117 4.63 -3.97 -1.18
CA TYR A 117 4.69 -3.26 -2.45
C TYR A 117 4.51 -1.77 -2.24
N ALA A 118 5.50 -1.00 -2.67
CA ALA A 118 5.38 0.46 -2.69
C ALA A 118 4.41 0.89 -3.79
N VAL A 119 3.59 1.89 -3.51
CA VAL A 119 2.63 2.42 -4.49
C VAL A 119 3.39 3.16 -5.58
N THR A 120 3.20 2.77 -6.84
CA THR A 120 3.80 3.43 -7.99
C THR A 120 2.79 4.24 -8.79
N GLY A 121 1.50 3.97 -8.63
CA GLY A 121 0.44 4.74 -9.28
C GLY A 121 -0.91 4.37 -8.72
N CYS A 122 -1.87 5.26 -8.87
CA CYS A 122 -3.25 5.03 -8.47
C CYS A 122 -4.18 5.76 -9.40
N SER A 123 -5.16 5.03 -9.95
CA SER A 123 -6.19 5.60 -10.83
C SER A 123 -7.57 5.34 -10.25
N TYR A 124 -8.42 6.35 -10.30
CA TYR A 124 -9.80 6.24 -9.84
C TYR A 124 -10.74 6.18 -11.04
N PHE A 125 -11.66 5.21 -11.00
CA PHE A 125 -12.67 5.02 -12.03
C PHE A 125 -14.05 5.23 -11.42
N SER A 126 -14.81 6.19 -11.96
CA SER A 126 -16.07 6.63 -11.37
C SER A 126 -17.32 5.90 -11.87
N VAL A 127 -17.28 5.27 -13.04
CA VAL A 127 -18.45 4.59 -13.64
C VAL A 127 -18.85 3.38 -12.81
N ILE A 128 -17.89 2.52 -12.52
CA ILE A 128 -18.01 1.49 -11.48
C ILE A 128 -16.95 1.86 -10.45
N PRO A 129 -17.34 2.48 -9.32
CA PRO A 129 -16.35 3.08 -8.42
C PRO A 129 -15.31 2.06 -7.96
N HIS A 130 -14.07 2.26 -8.40
CA HIS A 130 -12.94 1.43 -7.97
C HIS A 130 -11.63 2.17 -8.17
N LEU A 131 -10.60 1.67 -7.47
CA LEU A 131 -9.23 2.12 -7.63
C LEU A 131 -8.41 1.02 -8.29
N GLU A 132 -7.56 1.41 -9.24
CA GLU A 132 -6.48 0.56 -9.73
C GLU A 132 -5.18 1.13 -9.21
N VAL A 133 -4.50 0.34 -8.38
CA VAL A 133 -3.25 0.74 -7.74
C VAL A 133 -2.14 -0.14 -8.28
N THR A 134 -1.08 0.47 -8.78
CA THR A 134 0.11 -0.26 -9.19
C THR A 134 1.16 -0.20 -8.10
N GLY A 135 1.88 -1.31 -7.93
CA GLY A 135 2.89 -1.43 -6.91
C GLY A 135 4.13 -2.17 -7.39
N LYS A 136 5.21 -2.00 -6.65
CA LYS A 136 6.47 -2.66 -6.97
C LYS A 136 7.24 -3.04 -5.73
#